data_bb71bb6d595813e3b6157f5289c55d43
#
_entry.id   bb71bb6d595813e3b6157f5289c55d43
#
_cell.length_a   1.000
_cell.length_b   1.000
_cell.length_c   1.000
_cell.angle_alpha   90.00
_cell.angle_beta   90.00
_cell.angle_gamma   90.00
#
_symmetry.space_group_name_H-M   'P 1'
#
loop_
_entity.id
_entity.type
_entity.pdbx_description
1 polymer ?
#
loop_
_entity_poly.entity_id
_entity_poly.type
_entity_poly.pdbx_seq_one_letter_code
_entity_poly.pdbx_strand_id
1 'polypeptide(L)'
;MPDPNERAACVLVPETTYGANGSASPIRVCVIDLGTNSFHAVIVDAHANGSFQVVDRMKEMVRLGQHGLSANTLPEEAMDRGLQALQRIHLLAEGWGADEYLAFATSAIREASNGGAFIQRVRRELGLRIRPISGEQEAQLIFQGVRRAVEIAAPTLLVDVGGGSVEFIVAAEGECMFARSLKLGAARMTERFVTTDPLSAAERDAMRAHFRETLASVVDACRAYDVVSIVGSSGTMKSLARVALSDGQNGAQTVFQRTFSAAEVREALKWVIGSTEKQRLAHPAIDPKRVDQIGAGAVLLDTLLNELPAVTHLRVSSNALREGMVVHFMDTNYARIRRMAPFRDPRRRSVHEHAYRYQWEERHAQHVAATATFLFDVCRPLYEGPAGDAELLEYAALLHDVGYLVSHDTHARHSRYLIKNADLQGFQPDEIAIMSLVARYHRGAPPKPSHEHYATRPDGEQRRIRQLASLVHIAEGLDRSHFQNVTALRA
;
A
#
# COMPACT_ATOMS: atom_id res chain seq x y z
N MET A 1 -25.13 35.02 38.88
CA MET A 1 -24.78 33.61 38.86
C MET A 1 -25.56 32.98 37.70
N PRO A 2 -24.91 32.38 36.72
CA PRO A 2 -25.64 31.69 35.65
C PRO A 2 -26.37 30.48 36.23
N ASP A 3 -27.58 30.22 35.72
CA ASP A 3 -28.46 29.14 36.11
C ASP A 3 -27.76 27.79 35.93
N PRO A 4 -27.67 26.91 36.95
CA PRO A 4 -27.04 25.60 36.83
C PRO A 4 -27.81 24.62 35.92
N ASN A 5 -28.90 25.04 35.30
CA ASN A 5 -29.73 24.21 34.42
C ASN A 5 -29.57 24.47 32.90
N GLU A 6 -28.72 25.38 32.49
CA GLU A 6 -28.34 25.48 31.08
C GLU A 6 -27.32 24.41 30.71
N ARG A 7 -27.70 23.17 30.65
CA ARG A 7 -26.96 22.13 29.93
C ARG A 7 -27.05 22.46 28.44
N ALA A 8 -25.92 22.76 27.85
CA ALA A 8 -25.79 23.11 26.43
C ALA A 8 -26.48 22.05 25.57
N ALA A 9 -27.43 22.46 24.73
CA ALA A 9 -27.94 21.60 23.68
C ALA A 9 -26.80 21.30 22.70
N CYS A 10 -26.43 20.02 22.54
CA CYS A 10 -25.48 19.65 21.47
C CYS A 10 -26.25 19.71 20.14
N VAL A 11 -25.83 20.59 19.25
CA VAL A 11 -26.35 20.65 17.88
C VAL A 11 -25.71 19.51 17.10
N LEU A 12 -26.49 18.54 16.68
CA LEU A 12 -26.04 17.38 15.87
C LEU A 12 -25.84 17.75 14.40
N VAL A 13 -25.51 18.99 14.11
CA VAL A 13 -25.11 19.38 12.76
C VAL A 13 -23.62 19.06 12.63
N PRO A 14 -23.22 18.16 11.74
CA PRO A 14 -21.79 17.98 11.45
C PRO A 14 -21.23 19.33 11.03
N GLU A 15 -20.22 19.86 11.74
CA GLU A 15 -19.56 21.14 11.38
C GLU A 15 -18.81 21.08 10.04
N THR A 16 -18.83 19.97 9.37
CA THR A 16 -18.31 19.80 8.03
C THR A 16 -19.43 19.48 7.05
N THR A 17 -20.11 20.52 6.58
CA THR A 17 -20.74 20.47 5.26
C THR A 17 -19.61 20.30 4.23
N TYR A 18 -19.16 19.06 4.00
CA TYR A 18 -18.52 18.71 2.75
C TYR A 18 -19.53 19.04 1.67
N GLY A 19 -19.18 20.00 0.80
CA GLY A 19 -20.10 20.61 -0.16
C GLY A 19 -20.96 19.57 -0.84
N ALA A 20 -22.26 19.84 -0.84
CA ALA A 20 -23.27 19.12 -1.56
C ALA A 20 -23.01 19.22 -3.07
N ASN A 21 -22.07 18.43 -3.57
CA ASN A 21 -22.03 18.07 -4.97
C ASN A 21 -22.16 16.56 -5.03
N GLY A 22 -23.20 16.12 -5.71
CA GLY A 22 -23.55 14.74 -5.90
C GLY A 22 -22.35 13.88 -6.22
N SER A 23 -22.36 12.62 -5.83
CA SER A 23 -21.31 11.63 -5.95
C SER A 23 -20.51 11.84 -7.25
N ALA A 24 -19.38 12.54 -7.15
CA ALA A 24 -18.47 12.62 -8.27
C ALA A 24 -18.00 11.17 -8.52
N SER A 25 -18.34 10.65 -9.69
CA SER A 25 -17.84 9.35 -10.13
C SER A 25 -16.33 9.36 -10.00
N PRO A 26 -15.71 8.26 -9.56
CA PRO A 26 -14.26 8.19 -9.46
C PRO A 26 -13.66 8.41 -10.85
N ILE A 27 -12.50 9.06 -10.91
CA ILE A 27 -11.72 9.11 -12.15
C ILE A 27 -10.98 7.79 -12.27
N ARG A 28 -11.18 7.08 -13.36
CA ARG A 28 -10.45 5.85 -13.65
C ARG A 28 -9.15 6.16 -14.36
N VAL A 29 -8.03 5.84 -13.73
CA VAL A 29 -6.71 6.10 -14.29
C VAL A 29 -5.93 4.81 -14.49
N CYS A 30 -5.32 4.68 -15.67
CA CYS A 30 -4.33 3.64 -15.95
C CYS A 30 -2.94 4.20 -15.70
N VAL A 31 -2.27 3.69 -14.66
CA VAL A 31 -0.89 4.04 -14.32
C VAL A 31 0.03 2.97 -14.90
N ILE A 32 1.04 3.40 -15.70
CA ILE A 32 1.95 2.50 -16.42
C ILE A 32 3.39 2.82 -16.04
N ASP A 33 4.07 1.85 -15.43
CA ASP A 33 5.50 1.86 -15.17
C ASP A 33 6.22 1.10 -16.30
N LEU A 34 7.03 1.80 -17.09
CA LEU A 34 7.85 1.24 -18.16
C LEU A 34 9.25 0.93 -17.63
N GLY A 35 9.38 -0.22 -16.96
CA GLY A 35 10.65 -0.69 -16.41
C GLY A 35 11.54 -1.38 -17.43
N THR A 36 12.79 -1.64 -17.04
CA THR A 36 13.81 -2.30 -17.85
C THR A 36 13.43 -3.74 -18.24
N ASN A 37 12.84 -4.50 -17.32
CA ASN A 37 12.49 -5.91 -17.54
C ASN A 37 11.03 -6.10 -17.90
N SER A 38 10.15 -5.31 -17.30
CA SER A 38 8.71 -5.48 -17.44
C SER A 38 7.98 -4.15 -17.42
N PHE A 39 6.91 -4.07 -18.18
CA PHE A 39 5.93 -3.00 -18.05
C PHE A 39 4.84 -3.45 -17.10
N HIS A 40 4.46 -2.56 -16.21
CA HIS A 40 3.43 -2.81 -15.24
C HIS A 40 2.33 -1.76 -15.37
N ALA A 41 1.11 -2.21 -15.50
CA ALA A 41 -0.06 -1.33 -15.44
C ALA A 41 -0.88 -1.64 -14.18
N VAL A 42 -1.42 -0.60 -13.59
CA VAL A 42 -2.48 -0.68 -12.59
C VAL A 42 -3.60 0.26 -12.99
N ILE A 43 -4.82 -0.25 -13.02
CA ILE A 43 -6.02 0.54 -13.27
C ILE A 43 -6.66 0.78 -11.92
N VAL A 44 -6.89 2.04 -11.58
CA VAL A 44 -7.44 2.44 -10.29
C VAL A 44 -8.61 3.40 -10.47
N ASP A 45 -9.60 3.28 -9.58
CA ASP A 45 -10.61 4.29 -9.36
C ASP A 45 -10.12 5.27 -8.30
N ALA A 46 -9.83 6.48 -8.73
CA ALA A 46 -9.35 7.57 -7.89
C ALA A 46 -10.53 8.40 -7.38
N HIS A 47 -10.75 8.41 -6.07
CA HIS A 47 -11.87 9.10 -5.44
C HIS A 47 -11.49 10.50 -4.96
N ALA A 48 -12.45 11.40 -4.96
CA ALA A 48 -12.29 12.79 -4.53
C ALA A 48 -11.84 12.96 -3.06
N ASN A 49 -12.03 11.95 -2.24
CA ASN A 49 -11.59 11.91 -0.83
C ASN A 49 -10.11 11.53 -0.64
N GLY A 50 -9.34 11.35 -1.71
CA GLY A 50 -7.94 10.93 -1.65
C GLY A 50 -7.73 9.42 -1.50
N SER A 51 -8.80 8.61 -1.51
CA SER A 51 -8.68 7.16 -1.59
C SER A 51 -8.60 6.67 -3.04
N PHE A 52 -8.07 5.49 -3.25
CA PHE A 52 -8.16 4.82 -4.55
C PHE A 52 -8.45 3.33 -4.37
N GLN A 53 -9.12 2.77 -5.35
CA GLN A 53 -9.39 1.34 -5.42
C GLN A 53 -8.74 0.76 -6.67
N VAL A 54 -8.00 -0.34 -6.50
CA VAL A 54 -7.45 -1.07 -7.64
C VAL A 54 -8.55 -1.86 -8.32
N VAL A 55 -8.74 -1.60 -9.61
CA VAL A 55 -9.71 -2.27 -10.48
C VAL A 55 -9.06 -3.48 -11.13
N ASP A 56 -7.86 -3.30 -11.71
CA ASP A 56 -7.13 -4.36 -12.39
C ASP A 56 -5.62 -4.11 -12.42
N ARG A 57 -4.85 -5.14 -12.71
CA ARG A 57 -3.40 -5.08 -12.84
C ARG A 57 -2.94 -5.95 -14.00
N MET A 58 -1.98 -5.43 -14.76
CA MET A 58 -1.33 -6.17 -15.84
C MET A 58 0.19 -6.06 -15.73
N LYS A 59 0.88 -7.16 -16.00
CA LYS A 59 2.35 -7.21 -16.06
C LYS A 59 2.79 -7.88 -17.34
N GLU A 60 3.53 -7.15 -18.16
CA GLU A 60 4.10 -7.63 -19.41
C GLU A 60 5.63 -7.73 -19.28
N MET A 61 6.18 -8.91 -19.59
CA MET A 61 7.63 -9.11 -19.62
C MET A 61 8.17 -8.68 -20.97
N VAL A 62 8.80 -7.53 -21.02
CA VAL A 62 9.31 -6.92 -22.26
C VAL A 62 10.80 -7.18 -22.43
N ARG A 63 11.56 -7.21 -21.30
CA ARG A 63 13.03 -7.27 -21.30
C ARG A 63 13.64 -6.20 -22.23
N LEU A 64 13.15 -4.96 -22.07
CA LEU A 64 13.51 -3.83 -22.95
C LEU A 64 15.00 -3.53 -22.95
N GLY A 65 15.66 -3.74 -21.79
CA GLY A 65 17.09 -3.53 -21.64
C GLY A 65 17.97 -4.71 -22.09
N GLN A 66 17.40 -5.84 -22.52
CA GLN A 66 18.18 -7.03 -22.88
C GLN A 66 19.13 -6.74 -24.05
N HIS A 67 20.41 -7.05 -23.88
CA HIS A 67 21.50 -6.81 -24.87
C HIS A 67 21.72 -5.34 -25.27
N GLY A 68 21.20 -4.40 -24.48
CA GLY A 68 21.30 -2.96 -24.78
C GLY A 68 21.72 -2.08 -23.61
N LEU A 69 21.69 -2.60 -22.36
CA LEU A 69 22.02 -1.81 -21.17
C LEU A 69 23.47 -1.33 -21.17
N SER A 70 24.42 -2.17 -21.56
CA SER A 70 25.83 -1.82 -21.65
C SER A 70 26.14 -0.84 -22.79
N ALA A 71 25.37 -0.92 -23.89
CA ALA A 71 25.51 -0.04 -25.05
C ALA A 71 24.69 1.26 -24.92
N ASN A 72 23.87 1.41 -23.89
CA ASN A 72 22.89 2.50 -23.71
C ASN A 72 22.00 2.72 -24.95
N THR A 73 21.53 1.62 -25.56
CA THR A 73 20.61 1.64 -26.71
C THR A 73 19.48 0.63 -26.49
N LEU A 74 18.35 0.83 -27.14
CA LEU A 74 17.26 -0.13 -27.18
C LEU A 74 17.31 -0.87 -28.51
N PRO A 75 17.50 -2.20 -28.54
CA PRO A 75 17.38 -2.98 -29.77
C PRO A 75 15.98 -2.82 -30.40
N GLU A 76 15.89 -2.81 -31.71
CA GLU A 76 14.63 -2.64 -32.44
C GLU A 76 13.59 -3.70 -32.04
N GLU A 77 14.03 -4.96 -31.96
CA GLU A 77 13.15 -6.06 -31.51
C GLU A 77 12.62 -5.85 -30.08
N ALA A 78 13.41 -5.23 -29.20
CA ALA A 78 12.95 -4.90 -27.84
C ALA A 78 11.93 -3.76 -27.86
N MET A 79 12.12 -2.76 -28.73
CA MET A 79 11.15 -1.69 -28.94
C MET A 79 9.83 -2.22 -29.49
N ASP A 80 9.88 -3.19 -30.43
CA ASP A 80 8.67 -3.85 -30.97
C ASP A 80 7.92 -4.63 -29.88
N ARG A 81 8.64 -5.41 -29.05
CA ARG A 81 8.02 -6.08 -27.90
C ARG A 81 7.40 -5.08 -26.94
N GLY A 82 8.07 -3.97 -26.68
CA GLY A 82 7.58 -2.89 -25.83
C GLY A 82 6.29 -2.27 -26.36
N LEU A 83 6.25 -1.99 -27.66
CA LEU A 83 5.06 -1.44 -28.32
C LEU A 83 3.86 -2.39 -28.26
N GLN A 84 4.08 -3.68 -28.54
CA GLN A 84 3.02 -4.69 -28.42
C GLN A 84 2.51 -4.85 -26.97
N ALA A 85 3.40 -4.77 -25.99
CA ALA A 85 3.00 -4.80 -24.58
C ALA A 85 2.14 -3.59 -24.21
N LEU A 86 2.52 -2.38 -24.67
CA LEU A 86 1.74 -1.17 -24.45
C LEU A 86 0.38 -1.20 -25.18
N GLN A 87 0.32 -1.80 -26.36
CA GLN A 87 -0.95 -2.00 -27.07
C GLN A 87 -1.91 -2.87 -26.27
N ARG A 88 -1.42 -3.99 -25.68
CA ARG A 88 -2.26 -4.85 -24.82
C ARG A 88 -2.72 -4.13 -23.56
N ILE A 89 -1.84 -3.36 -22.92
CA ILE A 89 -2.17 -2.55 -21.75
C ILE A 89 -3.23 -1.49 -22.11
N HIS A 90 -3.06 -0.84 -23.26
CA HIS A 90 -4.00 0.18 -23.73
C HIS A 90 -5.40 -0.40 -23.98
N LEU A 91 -5.48 -1.54 -24.67
CA LEU A 91 -6.75 -2.25 -24.89
C LEU A 91 -7.43 -2.68 -23.59
N LEU A 92 -6.65 -3.14 -22.60
CA LEU A 92 -7.18 -3.48 -21.28
C LEU A 92 -7.75 -2.24 -20.60
N ALA A 93 -7.01 -1.14 -20.61
CA ALA A 93 -7.43 0.12 -19.98
C ALA A 93 -8.68 0.73 -20.65
N GLU A 94 -8.76 0.67 -21.98
CA GLU A 94 -9.96 1.07 -22.74
C GLU A 94 -11.15 0.17 -22.39
N GLY A 95 -10.95 -1.15 -22.30
CA GLY A 95 -11.97 -2.10 -21.90
C GLY A 95 -12.54 -1.85 -20.49
N TRP A 96 -11.73 -1.30 -19.60
CA TRP A 96 -12.15 -0.84 -18.28
C TRP A 96 -12.70 0.60 -18.27
N GLY A 97 -12.66 1.32 -19.39
CA GLY A 97 -13.10 2.71 -19.49
C GLY A 97 -12.18 3.67 -18.73
N ALA A 98 -10.86 3.53 -18.91
CA ALA A 98 -9.91 4.46 -18.28
C ALA A 98 -10.06 5.87 -18.86
N ASP A 99 -10.28 6.85 -17.99
CA ASP A 99 -10.42 8.27 -18.36
C ASP A 99 -9.07 8.90 -18.67
N GLU A 100 -8.03 8.48 -17.92
CA GLU A 100 -6.69 9.06 -18.01
C GLU A 100 -5.58 8.00 -17.97
N TYR A 101 -4.43 8.38 -18.55
CA TYR A 101 -3.21 7.58 -18.57
C TYR A 101 -2.05 8.34 -17.95
N LEU A 102 -1.35 7.70 -17.00
CA LEU A 102 -0.11 8.18 -16.40
C LEU A 102 1.00 7.17 -16.69
N ALA A 103 1.82 7.41 -17.70
CA ALA A 103 2.87 6.51 -18.13
C ALA A 103 4.26 7.11 -17.87
N PHE A 104 5.07 6.46 -17.02
CA PHE A 104 6.42 6.86 -16.72
C PHE A 104 7.43 5.84 -17.23
N ALA A 105 8.48 6.35 -17.85
CA ALA A 105 9.62 5.55 -18.30
C ALA A 105 10.80 5.73 -17.35
N THR A 106 11.40 4.60 -16.96
CA THR A 106 12.51 4.54 -16.02
C THR A 106 13.84 4.22 -16.72
N SER A 107 14.78 3.63 -16.04
CA SER A 107 16.21 3.50 -16.41
C SER A 107 16.47 3.14 -17.87
N ALA A 108 15.89 2.07 -18.43
CA ALA A 108 16.22 1.60 -19.78
C ALA A 108 15.90 2.62 -20.87
N ILE A 109 14.72 3.24 -20.81
CA ILE A 109 14.28 4.25 -21.80
C ILE A 109 14.97 5.58 -21.52
N ARG A 110 15.06 5.97 -20.25
CA ARG A 110 15.71 7.22 -19.81
C ARG A 110 17.16 7.33 -20.28
N GLU A 111 17.89 6.23 -20.24
CA GLU A 111 19.34 6.20 -20.49
C GLU A 111 19.71 5.89 -21.94
N ALA A 112 18.80 5.29 -22.68
CA ALA A 112 19.06 4.91 -24.06
C ALA A 112 19.13 6.13 -24.98
N SER A 113 20.16 6.17 -25.84
CA SER A 113 20.35 7.22 -26.84
C SER A 113 19.16 7.33 -27.82
N ASN A 114 18.49 6.21 -28.10
CA ASN A 114 17.30 6.12 -28.92
C ASN A 114 15.99 6.03 -28.14
N GLY A 115 16.02 6.23 -26.81
CA GLY A 115 14.79 6.20 -25.96
C GLY A 115 13.73 7.21 -26.37
N GLY A 116 14.15 8.41 -26.82
CA GLY A 116 13.26 9.41 -27.36
C GLY A 116 12.53 8.96 -28.64
N ALA A 117 13.20 8.22 -29.50
CA ALA A 117 12.61 7.66 -30.73
C ALA A 117 11.51 6.62 -30.38
N PHE A 118 11.76 5.76 -29.38
CA PHE A 118 10.74 4.83 -28.90
C PHE A 118 9.50 5.56 -28.34
N ILE A 119 9.68 6.59 -27.50
CA ILE A 119 8.58 7.38 -26.95
C ILE A 119 7.75 8.04 -28.07
N GLN A 120 8.42 8.61 -29.08
CA GLN A 120 7.74 9.21 -30.23
C GLN A 120 6.97 8.17 -31.06
N ARG A 121 7.53 6.97 -31.23
CA ARG A 121 6.87 5.86 -31.90
C ARG A 121 5.58 5.45 -31.16
N VAL A 122 5.66 5.26 -29.84
CA VAL A 122 4.48 4.94 -29.01
C VAL A 122 3.40 6.02 -29.11
N ARG A 123 3.81 7.29 -29.05
CA ARG A 123 2.86 8.41 -29.20
C ARG A 123 2.17 8.42 -30.56
N ARG A 124 2.91 8.13 -31.62
CA ARG A 124 2.36 8.11 -32.99
C ARG A 124 1.43 6.93 -33.21
N GLU A 125 1.77 5.75 -32.70
CA GLU A 125 1.05 4.50 -33.00
C GLU A 125 -0.10 4.21 -32.01
N LEU A 126 0.04 4.63 -30.73
CA LEU A 126 -0.94 4.36 -29.67
C LEU A 126 -1.56 5.61 -29.04
N GLY A 127 -1.11 6.81 -29.41
CA GLY A 127 -1.57 8.05 -28.77
C GLY A 127 -1.09 8.24 -27.33
N LEU A 128 -0.40 7.26 -26.73
CA LEU A 128 0.05 7.31 -25.35
C LEU A 128 1.21 8.28 -25.14
N ARG A 129 1.10 9.12 -24.10
CA ARG A 129 2.16 10.06 -23.70
C ARG A 129 3.00 9.43 -22.60
N ILE A 130 4.23 9.04 -22.93
CA ILE A 130 5.19 8.52 -21.96
C ILE A 130 6.09 9.66 -21.50
N ARG A 131 6.26 9.80 -20.18
CA ARG A 131 7.15 10.77 -19.55
C ARG A 131 8.35 10.05 -18.93
N PRO A 132 9.57 10.27 -19.41
CA PRO A 132 10.77 9.84 -18.70
C PRO A 132 10.89 10.59 -17.38
N ILE A 133 11.15 9.87 -16.29
CA ILE A 133 11.39 10.44 -14.97
C ILE A 133 12.88 10.33 -14.59
N SER A 134 13.39 11.30 -13.84
CA SER A 134 14.75 11.20 -13.30
C SER A 134 14.84 10.08 -12.24
N GLY A 135 16.05 9.61 -11.95
CA GLY A 135 16.24 8.63 -10.88
C GLY A 135 15.83 9.15 -9.50
N GLU A 136 15.95 10.45 -9.28
CA GLU A 136 15.49 11.10 -8.03
C GLU A 136 13.97 11.14 -7.96
N GLN A 137 13.30 11.46 -9.07
CA GLN A 137 11.83 11.39 -9.15
C GLN A 137 11.33 9.96 -8.94
N GLU A 138 12.01 8.97 -9.53
CA GLU A 138 11.71 7.55 -9.34
C GLU A 138 11.82 7.14 -7.87
N ALA A 139 12.92 7.52 -7.19
CA ALA A 139 13.13 7.26 -5.76
C ALA A 139 12.05 7.94 -4.87
N GLN A 140 11.67 9.19 -5.18
CA GLN A 140 10.61 9.89 -4.45
C GLN A 140 9.25 9.18 -4.60
N LEU A 141 8.91 8.72 -5.78
CA LEU A 141 7.67 7.98 -6.02
C LEU A 141 7.69 6.63 -5.30
N ILE A 142 8.82 5.92 -5.30
CA ILE A 142 8.98 4.67 -4.54
C ILE A 142 8.76 4.93 -3.06
N PHE A 143 9.38 5.98 -2.50
CA PHE A 143 9.17 6.37 -1.12
C PHE A 143 7.69 6.61 -0.79
N GLN A 144 6.98 7.37 -1.63
CA GLN A 144 5.55 7.62 -1.48
C GLN A 144 4.71 6.33 -1.51
N GLY A 145 5.07 5.37 -2.36
CA GLY A 145 4.41 4.08 -2.43
C GLY A 145 4.67 3.23 -1.18
N VAL A 146 5.95 3.10 -0.79
CA VAL A 146 6.38 2.23 0.32
C VAL A 146 5.81 2.71 1.65
N ARG A 147 5.84 4.01 1.97
CA ARG A 147 5.34 4.57 3.23
C ARG A 147 3.83 4.37 3.46
N ARG A 148 3.08 3.97 2.43
CA ARG A 148 1.66 3.59 2.57
C ARG A 148 1.46 2.14 3.03
N ALA A 149 2.47 1.29 2.88
CA ALA A 149 2.39 -0.12 3.21
C ALA A 149 3.23 -0.50 4.42
N VAL A 150 4.26 0.30 4.73
CA VAL A 150 5.22 0.02 5.81
C VAL A 150 5.40 1.27 6.65
N GLU A 151 5.19 1.13 7.94
CA GLU A 151 5.51 2.18 8.91
C GLU A 151 7.04 2.32 9.03
N ILE A 152 7.53 3.56 8.97
CA ILE A 152 8.94 3.93 9.07
C ILE A 152 9.11 4.79 10.32
N ALA A 153 9.21 4.13 11.48
CA ALA A 153 9.35 4.80 12.78
C ALA A 153 10.82 5.11 13.14
N ALA A 154 11.77 4.34 12.60
CA ALA A 154 13.21 4.51 12.83
C ALA A 154 13.93 4.70 11.50
N PRO A 155 15.18 5.25 11.51
CA PRO A 155 15.95 5.40 10.29
C PRO A 155 16.09 4.08 9.52
N THR A 156 15.61 4.06 8.29
CA THR A 156 15.45 2.87 7.46
C THR A 156 15.97 3.14 6.05
N LEU A 157 16.74 2.21 5.51
CA LEU A 157 17.11 2.22 4.10
C LEU A 157 16.05 1.49 3.27
N LEU A 158 15.39 2.19 2.38
CA LEU A 158 14.55 1.57 1.35
C LEU A 158 15.44 1.21 0.17
N VAL A 159 15.26 0.00 -0.36
CA VAL A 159 16.01 -0.52 -1.51
C VAL A 159 15.06 -1.10 -2.53
N ASP A 160 14.98 -0.49 -3.71
CA ASP A 160 14.23 -1.01 -4.86
C ASP A 160 15.19 -1.53 -5.93
N VAL A 161 15.29 -2.86 -6.05
CA VAL A 161 16.22 -3.49 -7.00
C VAL A 161 15.50 -3.71 -8.33
N GLY A 162 15.63 -2.75 -9.22
CA GLY A 162 15.14 -2.83 -10.59
C GLY A 162 16.04 -3.65 -11.52
N GLY A 163 15.70 -3.69 -12.81
CA GLY A 163 16.52 -4.36 -13.82
C GLY A 163 17.72 -3.52 -14.27
N GLY A 164 17.53 -2.21 -14.48
CA GLY A 164 18.56 -1.28 -14.96
C GLY A 164 19.20 -0.43 -13.86
N SER A 165 18.41 0.02 -12.89
CA SER A 165 18.84 0.83 -11.74
C SER A 165 18.44 0.20 -10.43
N VAL A 166 18.96 0.75 -9.33
CA VAL A 166 18.52 0.49 -7.96
C VAL A 166 18.34 1.84 -7.27
N GLU A 167 17.20 2.01 -6.65
CA GLU A 167 16.88 3.20 -5.87
C GLU A 167 17.15 2.93 -4.40
N PHE A 168 17.89 3.87 -3.78
CA PHE A 168 18.27 3.87 -2.37
C PHE A 168 17.68 5.12 -1.70
N ILE A 169 16.85 4.93 -0.69
CA ILE A 169 16.20 6.03 0.01
C ILE A 169 16.42 5.82 1.52
N VAL A 170 17.07 6.77 2.19
CA VAL A 170 17.08 6.80 3.66
C VAL A 170 15.89 7.61 4.11
N ALA A 171 15.06 7.00 4.94
CA ALA A 171 13.85 7.60 5.46
C ALA A 171 13.76 7.43 6.98
N ALA A 172 13.24 8.45 7.66
CA ALA A 172 12.97 8.46 9.10
C ALA A 172 11.73 9.31 9.38
N GLU A 173 10.93 8.92 10.35
CA GLU A 173 9.74 9.68 10.80
C GLU A 173 8.77 10.08 9.66
N GLY A 174 8.69 9.25 8.63
CA GLY A 174 7.84 9.51 7.47
C GLY A 174 8.41 10.51 6.44
N GLU A 175 9.66 10.95 6.61
CA GLU A 175 10.33 11.89 5.70
C GLU A 175 11.48 11.21 4.95
N CYS A 176 11.75 11.69 3.73
CA CYS A 176 12.88 11.26 2.91
C CYS A 176 14.10 12.12 3.21
N MET A 177 15.11 11.52 3.85
CA MET A 177 16.34 12.21 4.25
C MET A 177 17.41 12.19 3.15
N PHE A 178 17.43 11.13 2.34
CA PHE A 178 18.37 10.93 1.26
C PHE A 178 17.75 10.08 0.17
N ALA A 179 18.01 10.37 -1.09
CA ALA A 179 17.55 9.55 -2.23
C ALA A 179 18.61 9.52 -3.33
N ARG A 180 18.85 8.33 -3.86
CA ARG A 180 19.76 8.10 -5.00
C ARG A 180 19.25 6.97 -5.86
N SER A 181 19.39 7.15 -7.18
CA SER A 181 19.25 6.07 -8.17
C SER A 181 20.62 5.77 -8.75
N LEU A 182 21.05 4.51 -8.67
CA LEU A 182 22.34 4.06 -9.15
C LEU A 182 22.15 3.00 -10.25
N LYS A 183 23.06 2.97 -11.24
CA LYS A 183 23.04 2.02 -12.37
C LYS A 183 23.50 0.61 -11.96
N LEU A 184 22.90 0.06 -10.91
CA LEU A 184 23.25 -1.22 -10.28
C LEU A 184 22.13 -2.27 -10.42
N GLY A 185 21.18 -2.07 -11.33
CA GLY A 185 20.07 -2.98 -11.51
C GLY A 185 20.50 -4.41 -11.83
N ALA A 186 19.70 -5.38 -11.38
CA ALA A 186 20.04 -6.80 -11.43
C ALA A 186 20.35 -7.29 -12.87
N ALA A 187 19.56 -6.87 -13.87
CA ALA A 187 19.82 -7.23 -15.26
C ALA A 187 21.13 -6.63 -15.79
N ARG A 188 21.38 -5.35 -15.49
CA ARG A 188 22.61 -4.65 -15.88
C ARG A 188 23.85 -5.30 -15.29
N MET A 189 23.80 -5.66 -14.01
CA MET A 189 24.95 -6.30 -13.35
C MET A 189 25.16 -7.72 -13.84
N THR A 190 24.10 -8.45 -14.14
CA THR A 190 24.18 -9.77 -14.77
C THR A 190 24.84 -9.65 -16.16
N GLU A 191 24.37 -8.76 -17.02
CA GLU A 191 24.96 -8.56 -18.37
C GLU A 191 26.44 -8.19 -18.32
N ARG A 192 26.85 -7.41 -17.31
CA ARG A 192 28.21 -6.90 -17.19
C ARG A 192 29.21 -7.89 -16.59
N PHE A 193 28.79 -8.71 -15.63
CA PHE A 193 29.71 -9.47 -14.79
C PHE A 193 29.49 -10.98 -14.82
N VAL A 194 28.35 -11.49 -15.30
CA VAL A 194 28.00 -12.91 -15.18
C VAL A 194 28.24 -13.63 -16.52
N THR A 195 29.14 -14.59 -16.49
CA THR A 195 29.46 -15.45 -17.64
C THR A 195 29.39 -16.93 -17.28
N THR A 196 29.36 -17.26 -15.97
CA THR A 196 29.34 -18.65 -15.46
C THR A 196 28.09 -18.92 -14.63
N ASP A 197 27.69 -20.19 -14.54
CA ASP A 197 26.61 -20.66 -13.68
C ASP A 197 27.00 -21.94 -12.93
N PRO A 198 27.08 -21.94 -11.59
CA PRO A 198 26.82 -20.79 -10.70
C PRO A 198 27.88 -19.69 -10.84
N LEU A 199 27.62 -18.52 -10.26
CA LEU A 199 28.55 -17.40 -10.20
C LEU A 199 29.94 -17.85 -9.69
N SER A 200 30.98 -17.63 -10.45
CA SER A 200 32.38 -17.91 -10.03
C SER A 200 32.82 -16.97 -8.90
N ALA A 201 33.87 -17.34 -8.17
CA ALA A 201 34.44 -16.49 -7.13
C ALA A 201 34.94 -15.14 -7.71
N ALA A 202 35.60 -15.19 -8.87
CA ALA A 202 36.12 -13.99 -9.54
C ALA A 202 35.01 -13.02 -9.94
N GLU A 203 33.88 -13.51 -10.48
CA GLU A 203 32.73 -12.68 -10.85
C GLU A 203 32.08 -12.05 -9.62
N ARG A 204 31.91 -12.80 -8.54
CA ARG A 204 31.38 -12.28 -7.26
C ARG A 204 32.28 -11.18 -6.69
N ASP A 205 33.57 -11.38 -6.68
CA ASP A 205 34.56 -10.43 -6.13
C ASP A 205 34.62 -9.14 -6.96
N ALA A 206 34.62 -9.27 -8.31
CA ALA A 206 34.53 -8.13 -9.21
C ALA A 206 33.25 -7.33 -9.01
N MET A 207 32.11 -8.03 -8.85
CA MET A 207 30.83 -7.40 -8.61
C MET A 207 30.78 -6.71 -7.24
N ARG A 208 31.29 -7.34 -6.19
CA ARG A 208 31.40 -6.74 -4.84
C ARG A 208 32.31 -5.49 -4.84
N ALA A 209 33.43 -5.54 -5.52
CA ALA A 209 34.31 -4.37 -5.64
C ALA A 209 33.61 -3.19 -6.31
N HIS A 210 32.92 -3.45 -7.42
CA HIS A 210 32.13 -2.43 -8.12
C HIS A 210 30.99 -1.88 -7.24
N PHE A 211 30.28 -2.74 -6.49
CA PHE A 211 29.23 -2.30 -5.57
C PHE A 211 29.78 -1.43 -4.44
N ARG A 212 30.89 -1.80 -3.78
CA ARG A 212 31.49 -0.99 -2.71
C ARG A 212 31.85 0.41 -3.20
N GLU A 213 32.48 0.51 -4.36
CA GLU A 213 32.86 1.80 -4.95
C GLU A 213 31.61 2.65 -5.23
N THR A 214 30.58 2.07 -5.88
CA THR A 214 29.41 2.81 -6.32
C THR A 214 28.47 3.16 -5.18
N LEU A 215 28.41 2.34 -4.11
CA LEU A 215 27.54 2.53 -2.94
C LEU A 215 28.12 3.48 -1.89
N ALA A 216 29.33 4.00 -2.04
CA ALA A 216 29.99 4.80 -1.00
C ALA A 216 29.07 5.90 -0.43
N SER A 217 28.45 6.71 -1.30
CA SER A 217 27.56 7.79 -0.86
C SER A 217 26.28 7.30 -0.17
N VAL A 218 25.80 6.11 -0.50
CA VAL A 218 24.63 5.48 0.15
C VAL A 218 25.02 5.01 1.55
N VAL A 219 26.18 4.34 1.65
CA VAL A 219 26.72 3.85 2.94
C VAL A 219 26.99 5.00 3.88
N ASP A 220 27.57 6.09 3.39
CA ASP A 220 27.86 7.30 4.18
C ASP A 220 26.55 7.94 4.68
N ALA A 221 25.51 8.03 3.83
CA ALA A 221 24.21 8.51 4.25
C ALA A 221 23.57 7.59 5.30
N CYS A 222 23.65 6.26 5.13
CA CYS A 222 23.11 5.32 6.10
C CYS A 222 23.78 5.44 7.47
N ARG A 223 25.10 5.67 7.49
CA ARG A 223 25.86 5.91 8.73
C ARG A 223 25.52 7.25 9.37
N ALA A 224 25.36 8.31 8.56
CA ALA A 224 25.03 9.65 9.05
C ALA A 224 23.64 9.74 9.70
N TYR A 225 22.70 8.88 9.29
CA TYR A 225 21.35 8.83 9.82
C TYR A 225 21.10 7.60 10.74
N ASP A 226 22.15 6.88 11.16
CA ASP A 226 22.04 5.72 12.06
C ASP A 226 21.02 4.67 11.59
N VAL A 227 21.08 4.29 10.31
CA VAL A 227 20.17 3.31 9.72
C VAL A 227 20.33 1.94 10.37
N VAL A 228 19.23 1.38 10.89
CA VAL A 228 19.18 0.09 11.61
C VAL A 228 18.36 -0.99 10.91
N SER A 229 17.63 -0.63 9.85
CA SER A 229 16.77 -1.57 9.11
C SER A 229 16.78 -1.32 7.62
N ILE A 230 16.38 -2.35 6.85
CA ILE A 230 16.15 -2.27 5.41
C ILE A 230 14.69 -2.59 5.11
N VAL A 231 14.07 -1.83 4.19
CA VAL A 231 12.80 -2.18 3.55
C VAL A 231 13.06 -2.40 2.07
N GLY A 232 12.91 -3.65 1.62
CA GLY A 232 13.02 -4.00 0.21
C GLY A 232 11.71 -3.82 -0.53
N SER A 233 11.76 -3.28 -1.74
CA SER A 233 10.66 -3.30 -2.70
C SER A 233 11.09 -4.00 -3.98
N SER A 234 10.24 -4.08 -5.00
CA SER A 234 10.51 -4.79 -6.25
C SER A 234 10.37 -6.32 -6.21
N GLY A 235 10.43 -6.90 -7.40
CA GLY A 235 10.33 -8.36 -7.54
C GLY A 235 11.58 -9.12 -7.11
N THR A 236 12.76 -8.51 -7.22
CA THR A 236 14.03 -9.11 -6.77
C THR A 236 14.03 -9.26 -5.25
N MET A 237 13.74 -8.18 -4.52
CA MET A 237 13.68 -8.20 -3.05
C MET A 237 12.61 -9.16 -2.54
N LYS A 238 11.43 -9.19 -3.19
CA LYS A 238 10.35 -10.13 -2.86
C LYS A 238 10.78 -11.60 -3.03
N SER A 239 11.51 -11.92 -4.10
CA SER A 239 12.00 -13.29 -4.33
C SER A 239 13.07 -13.68 -3.30
N LEU A 240 14.02 -12.79 -2.99
CA LEU A 240 15.05 -13.04 -1.97
C LEU A 240 14.42 -13.28 -0.58
N ALA A 241 13.45 -12.46 -0.19
CA ALA A 241 12.74 -12.64 1.07
C ALA A 241 11.89 -13.93 1.11
N ARG A 242 11.30 -14.35 -0.03
CA ARG A 242 10.59 -15.64 -0.11
C ARG A 242 11.53 -16.83 0.05
N VAL A 243 12.77 -16.74 -0.47
CA VAL A 243 13.78 -17.79 -0.23
C VAL A 243 14.08 -17.88 1.27
N ALA A 244 14.24 -16.74 1.96
CA ALA A 244 14.43 -16.72 3.41
C ALA A 244 13.24 -17.28 4.22
N LEU A 245 12.02 -17.26 3.66
CA LEU A 245 10.84 -17.89 4.27
C LEU A 245 10.81 -19.40 4.14
N SER A 246 11.31 -19.97 3.03
CA SER A 246 11.18 -21.40 2.73
C SER A 246 12.04 -22.28 3.65
N ASP A 247 13.05 -21.72 4.31
CA ASP A 247 13.88 -22.43 5.29
C ASP A 247 13.28 -22.43 6.70
N GLY A 248 12.20 -21.70 6.94
CA GLY A 248 11.49 -21.58 8.22
C GLY A 248 10.05 -22.08 8.16
N GLN A 249 9.71 -23.03 9.00
CA GLN A 249 8.41 -23.70 9.14
C GLN A 249 7.25 -22.74 9.50
N ASN A 250 6.74 -21.88 8.60
CA ASN A 250 5.47 -21.21 8.83
C ASN A 250 4.78 -20.80 7.50
N GLY A 251 4.04 -21.74 6.92
CA GLY A 251 3.29 -21.57 5.68
C GLY A 251 2.06 -20.64 5.72
N ALA A 252 1.90 -19.82 6.75
CA ALA A 252 0.73 -18.96 6.92
C ALA A 252 1.03 -17.44 6.89
N GLN A 253 2.28 -17.00 7.03
CA GLN A 253 2.63 -15.58 6.94
C GLN A 253 3.05 -15.19 5.52
N THR A 254 2.43 -14.12 4.99
CA THR A 254 2.91 -13.55 3.73
C THR A 254 4.25 -12.85 3.96
N VAL A 255 5.11 -12.83 2.95
CA VAL A 255 6.42 -12.17 3.00
C VAL A 255 6.35 -10.68 3.42
N PHE A 256 5.19 -10.05 3.23
CA PHE A 256 4.94 -8.63 3.55
C PHE A 256 4.63 -8.38 5.03
N GLN A 257 4.30 -9.42 5.79
CA GLN A 257 3.92 -9.33 7.20
C GLN A 257 5.05 -9.74 8.13
N ARG A 258 6.20 -10.17 7.57
CA ARG A 258 7.33 -10.68 8.35
C ARG A 258 8.49 -9.69 8.39
N THR A 259 9.10 -9.62 9.56
CA THR A 259 10.43 -9.03 9.76
C THR A 259 11.45 -10.15 9.78
N PHE A 260 12.44 -10.08 8.88
CA PHE A 260 13.54 -11.03 8.78
C PHE A 260 14.73 -10.49 9.54
N SER A 261 15.43 -11.32 10.29
CA SER A 261 16.74 -10.97 10.83
C SER A 261 17.79 -10.90 9.71
N ALA A 262 18.83 -10.11 9.90
CA ALA A 262 19.95 -10.05 8.95
C ALA A 262 20.61 -11.43 8.75
N ALA A 263 20.61 -12.30 9.77
CA ALA A 263 21.14 -13.65 9.70
C ALA A 263 20.33 -14.54 8.73
N GLU A 264 19.00 -14.57 8.89
CA GLU A 264 18.10 -15.32 7.97
C GLU A 264 18.28 -14.87 6.52
N VAL A 265 18.36 -13.54 6.31
CA VAL A 265 18.60 -13.00 4.96
C VAL A 265 19.95 -13.44 4.42
N ARG A 266 21.04 -13.39 5.21
CA ARG A 266 22.38 -13.81 4.76
C ARG A 266 22.42 -15.27 4.33
N GLU A 267 21.74 -16.18 5.04
CA GLU A 267 21.67 -17.59 4.64
C GLU A 267 20.95 -17.76 3.28
N ALA A 268 19.82 -17.07 3.10
CA ALA A 268 19.12 -17.08 1.82
C ALA A 268 19.98 -16.53 0.67
N LEU A 269 20.69 -15.41 0.91
CA LEU A 269 21.61 -14.83 -0.08
C LEU A 269 22.74 -15.77 -0.45
N LYS A 270 23.34 -16.44 0.53
CA LYS A 270 24.41 -17.44 0.35
C LYS A 270 23.93 -18.57 -0.56
N TRP A 271 22.72 -19.08 -0.30
CA TRP A 271 22.15 -20.12 -1.14
C TRP A 271 21.92 -19.64 -2.57
N VAL A 272 21.31 -18.46 -2.78
CA VAL A 272 21.04 -17.90 -4.11
C VAL A 272 22.35 -17.69 -4.89
N ILE A 273 23.36 -17.10 -4.24
CA ILE A 273 24.67 -16.80 -4.86
C ILE A 273 25.41 -18.09 -5.27
N GLY A 274 25.30 -19.16 -4.50
CA GLY A 274 25.96 -20.45 -4.75
C GLY A 274 25.16 -21.41 -5.64
N SER A 275 23.90 -21.11 -5.94
CA SER A 275 23.01 -22.00 -6.70
C SER A 275 23.19 -21.83 -8.21
N THR A 276 22.98 -22.94 -8.95
CA THR A 276 22.87 -22.94 -10.41
C THR A 276 21.51 -22.40 -10.87
N GLU A 277 21.39 -21.98 -12.11
CA GLU A 277 20.11 -21.56 -12.71
C GLU A 277 19.07 -22.68 -12.59
N LYS A 278 19.46 -23.94 -12.82
CA LYS A 278 18.57 -25.11 -12.66
C LYS A 278 18.03 -25.23 -11.23
N GLN A 279 18.86 -25.01 -10.22
CA GLN A 279 18.45 -25.03 -8.82
C GLN A 279 17.52 -23.86 -8.49
N ARG A 280 17.84 -22.67 -8.97
CA ARG A 280 16.97 -21.49 -8.81
C ARG A 280 15.63 -21.65 -9.51
N LEU A 281 15.61 -22.25 -10.71
CA LEU A 281 14.36 -22.54 -11.45
C LEU A 281 13.49 -23.56 -10.73
N ALA A 282 14.09 -24.53 -10.07
CA ALA A 282 13.37 -25.55 -9.29
C ALA A 282 12.87 -25.02 -7.94
N HIS A 283 13.32 -23.87 -7.48
CA HIS A 283 12.96 -23.33 -6.18
C HIS A 283 11.61 -22.59 -6.24
N PRO A 284 10.58 -23.01 -5.46
CA PRO A 284 9.22 -22.47 -5.59
C PRO A 284 9.09 -20.97 -5.23
N ALA A 285 10.05 -20.43 -4.47
CA ALA A 285 10.06 -19.03 -4.06
C ALA A 285 10.58 -18.08 -5.13
N ILE A 286 11.27 -18.58 -6.17
CA ILE A 286 11.89 -17.75 -7.20
C ILE A 286 11.00 -17.70 -8.43
N ASP A 287 10.65 -16.48 -8.87
CA ASP A 287 9.94 -16.26 -10.14
C ASP A 287 10.83 -16.76 -11.30
N PRO A 288 10.38 -17.74 -12.13
CA PRO A 288 11.13 -18.27 -13.27
C PRO A 288 11.65 -17.19 -14.22
N LYS A 289 10.98 -16.05 -14.28
CA LYS A 289 11.37 -14.91 -15.14
C LYS A 289 12.54 -14.09 -14.60
N ARG A 290 13.10 -14.46 -13.41
CA ARG A 290 14.17 -13.74 -12.72
C ARG A 290 15.36 -14.61 -12.35
N VAL A 291 15.34 -15.89 -12.68
CA VAL A 291 16.38 -16.86 -12.30
C VAL A 291 17.78 -16.49 -12.81
N ASP A 292 17.82 -15.83 -13.96
CA ASP A 292 19.04 -15.33 -14.60
C ASP A 292 19.66 -14.12 -13.87
N GLN A 293 18.85 -13.31 -13.18
CA GLN A 293 19.27 -12.00 -12.65
C GLN A 293 19.30 -11.93 -11.11
N ILE A 294 18.63 -12.85 -10.44
CA ILE A 294 18.49 -12.80 -8.97
C ILE A 294 19.84 -12.92 -8.25
N GLY A 295 20.81 -13.62 -8.87
CA GLY A 295 22.16 -13.77 -8.33
C GLY A 295 22.87 -12.42 -8.15
N ALA A 296 22.82 -11.54 -9.14
CA ALA A 296 23.39 -10.19 -9.04
C ALA A 296 22.70 -9.35 -7.96
N GLY A 297 21.35 -9.44 -7.85
CA GLY A 297 20.60 -8.80 -6.77
C GLY A 297 20.97 -9.33 -5.38
N ALA A 298 21.26 -10.62 -5.27
CA ALA A 298 21.71 -11.25 -4.03
C ALA A 298 23.11 -10.75 -3.61
N VAL A 299 24.06 -10.65 -4.56
CA VAL A 299 25.42 -10.10 -4.30
C VAL A 299 25.31 -8.63 -3.86
N LEU A 300 24.41 -7.83 -4.46
CA LEU A 300 24.20 -6.45 -4.05
C LEU A 300 23.73 -6.36 -2.59
N LEU A 301 22.69 -7.12 -2.23
CA LEU A 301 22.14 -7.08 -0.87
C LEU A 301 23.14 -7.64 0.15
N ASP A 302 23.90 -8.69 -0.19
CA ASP A 302 24.99 -9.21 0.65
C ASP A 302 26.07 -8.13 0.88
N THR A 303 26.44 -7.40 -0.16
CA THR A 303 27.40 -6.30 -0.04
C THR A 303 26.88 -5.19 0.87
N LEU A 304 25.61 -4.76 0.71
CA LEU A 304 24.99 -3.77 1.57
C LEU A 304 24.97 -4.19 3.04
N LEU A 305 24.57 -5.44 3.33
CA LEU A 305 24.55 -5.95 4.70
C LEU A 305 25.96 -6.03 5.32
N ASN A 306 27.01 -6.22 4.52
CA ASN A 306 28.38 -6.23 5.00
C ASN A 306 28.92 -4.81 5.28
N GLU A 307 28.53 -3.82 4.46
CA GLU A 307 28.90 -2.40 4.66
C GLU A 307 28.09 -1.71 5.76
N LEU A 308 26.93 -2.27 6.13
CA LEU A 308 25.99 -1.72 7.12
C LEU A 308 25.74 -2.70 8.26
N PRO A 309 26.75 -2.98 9.14
CA PRO A 309 26.61 -3.96 10.22
C PRO A 309 25.57 -3.56 11.28
N ALA A 310 25.19 -2.31 11.37
CA ALA A 310 24.12 -1.82 12.26
C ALA A 310 22.72 -2.28 11.81
N VAL A 311 22.55 -2.72 10.56
CA VAL A 311 21.28 -3.25 10.06
C VAL A 311 21.03 -4.63 10.64
N THR A 312 20.02 -4.74 11.47
CA THR A 312 19.67 -5.96 12.19
C THR A 312 18.51 -6.73 11.56
N HIS A 313 17.67 -6.04 10.78
CA HIS A 313 16.47 -6.65 10.21
C HIS A 313 16.08 -6.06 8.85
N LEU A 314 15.30 -6.86 8.12
CA LEU A 314 14.76 -6.52 6.80
C LEU A 314 13.27 -6.80 6.74
N ARG A 315 12.51 -5.92 6.12
CA ARG A 315 11.09 -6.09 5.74
C ARG A 315 10.92 -5.93 4.24
N VAL A 316 9.78 -6.39 3.72
CA VAL A 316 9.45 -6.22 2.28
C VAL A 316 8.14 -5.49 2.14
N SER A 317 8.13 -4.47 1.31
CA SER A 317 6.93 -3.72 0.97
C SER A 317 6.13 -4.40 -0.14
N SER A 318 4.80 -4.44 0.02
CA SER A 318 3.87 -4.80 -1.06
C SER A 318 3.83 -3.73 -2.15
N ASN A 319 4.02 -2.48 -1.75
CA ASN A 319 3.95 -1.29 -2.60
C ASN A 319 5.35 -0.87 -3.06
N ALA A 320 5.42 -0.20 -4.21
CA ALA A 320 6.63 0.33 -4.81
C ALA A 320 6.29 1.54 -5.71
N LEU A 321 7.02 1.71 -6.84
CA LEU A 321 6.88 2.80 -7.78
C LEU A 321 5.43 3.04 -8.24
N ARG A 322 4.70 2.00 -8.62
CA ARG A 322 3.33 2.13 -9.16
C ARG A 322 2.35 2.75 -8.18
N GLU A 323 2.38 2.29 -6.95
CA GLU A 323 1.54 2.82 -5.88
C GLU A 323 1.93 4.28 -5.57
N GLY A 324 3.22 4.61 -5.67
CA GLY A 324 3.70 5.99 -5.59
C GLY A 324 3.24 6.86 -6.75
N MET A 325 3.20 6.32 -7.97
CA MET A 325 2.65 7.03 -9.13
C MET A 325 1.15 7.32 -8.97
N VAL A 326 0.38 6.37 -8.41
CA VAL A 326 -1.03 6.60 -8.08
C VAL A 326 -1.16 7.72 -7.05
N VAL A 327 -0.36 7.69 -5.99
CA VAL A 327 -0.34 8.77 -4.97
C VAL A 327 0.00 10.11 -5.59
N HIS A 328 1.02 10.16 -6.44
CA HIS A 328 1.41 11.37 -7.16
C HIS A 328 0.28 11.92 -8.04
N PHE A 329 -0.42 11.03 -8.77
CA PHE A 329 -1.60 11.41 -9.55
C PHE A 329 -2.67 12.02 -8.64
N MET A 330 -2.98 11.36 -7.53
CA MET A 330 -3.96 11.83 -6.55
C MET A 330 -3.58 13.20 -6.00
N ASP A 331 -2.33 13.36 -5.58
CA ASP A 331 -1.82 14.63 -5.01
C ASP A 331 -1.90 15.78 -6.02
N THR A 332 -1.55 15.51 -7.28
CA THR A 332 -1.54 16.54 -8.33
C THR A 332 -2.95 16.97 -8.72
N ASN A 333 -3.90 16.02 -8.79
CA ASN A 333 -5.25 16.30 -9.26
C ASN A 333 -6.24 16.63 -8.14
N TYR A 334 -5.98 16.10 -6.92
CA TYR A 334 -6.90 16.22 -5.78
C TYR A 334 -6.29 16.95 -4.57
N ALA A 335 -5.22 17.72 -4.78
CA ALA A 335 -4.54 18.47 -3.69
C ALA A 335 -5.50 19.37 -2.89
N ARG A 336 -6.53 19.94 -3.55
CA ARG A 336 -7.58 20.73 -2.88
C ARG A 336 -8.37 19.88 -1.89
N ILE A 337 -8.69 18.65 -2.27
CA ILE A 337 -9.51 17.75 -1.45
C ILE A 337 -8.68 17.22 -0.27
N ARG A 338 -7.39 16.96 -0.49
CA ARG A 338 -6.47 16.55 0.57
C ARG A 338 -6.27 17.61 1.65
N ARG A 339 -6.28 18.90 1.28
CA ARG A 339 -6.28 19.99 2.25
C ARG A 339 -7.55 20.03 3.10
N MET A 340 -8.65 19.51 2.59
CA MET A 340 -9.94 19.45 3.27
C MET A 340 -10.18 18.10 3.97
N ALA A 341 -9.34 17.08 3.73
CA ALA A 341 -9.41 15.80 4.43
C ALA A 341 -8.59 15.85 5.72
N PRO A 342 -9.19 16.08 6.89
CA PRO A 342 -8.47 16.31 8.15
C PRO A 342 -7.89 15.04 8.78
N PHE A 343 -7.83 13.93 8.05
CA PHE A 343 -7.46 12.63 8.63
C PHE A 343 -5.95 12.41 8.63
N ARG A 344 -5.27 13.05 9.58
CA ARG A 344 -3.87 12.72 9.94
C ARG A 344 -3.78 11.36 10.64
N ASP A 345 -4.84 10.95 11.32
CA ASP A 345 -4.94 9.69 12.03
C ASP A 345 -5.15 8.50 11.06
N PRO A 346 -4.26 7.50 11.04
CA PRO A 346 -4.39 6.32 10.19
C PRO A 346 -5.66 5.50 10.46
N ARG A 347 -6.12 5.44 11.71
CA ARG A 347 -7.33 4.72 12.11
C ARG A 347 -8.56 5.33 11.45
N ARG A 348 -8.77 6.62 11.64
CA ARG A 348 -9.89 7.36 11.05
C ARG A 348 -9.86 7.29 9.53
N ARG A 349 -8.68 7.47 8.93
CA ARG A 349 -8.51 7.36 7.47
C ARG A 349 -8.93 5.99 6.95
N SER A 350 -8.47 4.89 7.55
CA SER A 350 -8.80 3.54 7.09
C SER A 350 -10.28 3.20 7.23
N VAL A 351 -10.94 3.72 8.27
CA VAL A 351 -12.39 3.61 8.44
C VAL A 351 -13.15 4.30 7.30
N HIS A 352 -12.78 5.54 6.99
CA HIS A 352 -13.41 6.26 5.87
C HIS A 352 -13.10 5.61 4.52
N GLU A 353 -11.87 5.16 4.26
CA GLU A 353 -11.51 4.41 3.05
C GLU A 353 -12.38 3.14 2.91
N HIS A 354 -12.63 2.43 4.01
CA HIS A 354 -13.51 1.27 4.01
C HIS A 354 -14.96 1.65 3.73
N ALA A 355 -15.49 2.69 4.37
CA ALA A 355 -16.84 3.20 4.17
C ALA A 355 -17.09 3.60 2.70
N TYR A 356 -16.19 4.35 2.09
CA TYR A 356 -16.29 4.74 0.68
C TYR A 356 -16.20 3.55 -0.29
N ARG A 357 -15.38 2.54 0.03
CA ARG A 357 -15.31 1.31 -0.78
C ARG A 357 -16.67 0.63 -0.93
N TYR A 358 -17.50 0.71 0.10
CA TYR A 358 -18.84 0.12 0.12
C TYR A 358 -19.95 1.15 -0.11
N GLN A 359 -19.65 2.28 -0.74
CA GLN A 359 -20.62 3.29 -1.19
C GLN A 359 -21.59 3.72 -0.08
N TRP A 360 -21.05 4.01 1.10
CA TRP A 360 -21.83 4.36 2.28
C TRP A 360 -22.68 5.62 2.08
N GLU A 361 -23.77 5.72 2.80
CA GLU A 361 -24.56 6.94 2.87
C GLU A 361 -23.93 7.91 3.89
N GLU A 362 -23.03 8.76 3.43
CA GLU A 362 -22.15 9.57 4.27
C GLU A 362 -22.92 10.42 5.29
N ARG A 363 -23.95 11.15 4.84
CA ARG A 363 -24.73 12.03 5.71
C ARG A 363 -25.41 11.30 6.84
N HIS A 364 -26.06 10.18 6.51
CA HIS A 364 -26.71 9.33 7.50
C HIS A 364 -25.70 8.76 8.49
N ALA A 365 -24.65 8.13 8.02
CA ALA A 365 -23.65 7.51 8.87
C ALA A 365 -22.94 8.51 9.80
N GLN A 366 -22.63 9.71 9.31
CA GLN A 366 -22.05 10.79 10.13
C GLN A 366 -23.02 11.28 11.19
N HIS A 367 -24.31 11.41 10.84
CA HIS A 367 -25.35 11.81 11.79
C HIS A 367 -25.56 10.75 12.90
N VAL A 368 -25.61 9.47 12.51
CA VAL A 368 -25.71 8.36 13.47
C VAL A 368 -24.46 8.31 14.37
N ALA A 369 -23.27 8.51 13.83
CA ALA A 369 -22.03 8.54 14.60
C ALA A 369 -22.01 9.71 15.60
N ALA A 370 -22.35 10.92 15.18
CA ALA A 370 -22.44 12.08 16.07
C ALA A 370 -23.47 11.88 17.19
N THR A 371 -24.64 11.34 16.84
CA THR A 371 -25.70 11.02 17.79
C THR A 371 -25.25 9.95 18.80
N ALA A 372 -24.64 8.86 18.33
CA ALA A 372 -24.15 7.78 19.19
C ALA A 372 -23.04 8.27 20.14
N THR A 373 -22.12 9.10 19.64
CA THR A 373 -21.05 9.70 20.48
C THR A 373 -21.63 10.62 21.56
N PHE A 374 -22.59 11.48 21.20
CA PHE A 374 -23.29 12.31 22.18
C PHE A 374 -23.98 11.45 23.27
N LEU A 375 -24.69 10.40 22.87
CA LEU A 375 -25.34 9.48 23.82
C LEU A 375 -24.30 8.78 24.71
N PHE A 376 -23.16 8.43 24.17
CA PHE A 376 -22.07 7.83 24.96
C PHE A 376 -21.56 8.80 26.03
N ASP A 377 -21.33 10.06 25.69
CA ASP A 377 -20.86 11.09 26.63
C ASP A 377 -21.86 11.32 27.76
N VAL A 378 -23.17 11.37 27.43
CA VAL A 378 -24.24 11.47 28.42
C VAL A 378 -24.30 10.25 29.34
N CYS A 379 -24.19 9.04 28.76
CA CYS A 379 -24.24 7.78 29.48
C CYS A 379 -22.89 7.39 30.12
N ARG A 380 -21.85 8.20 29.95
CA ARG A 380 -20.49 7.91 30.44
C ARG A 380 -20.42 7.52 31.92
N PRO A 381 -21.20 8.12 32.82
CA PRO A 381 -21.21 7.70 34.24
C PRO A 381 -21.75 6.28 34.47
N LEU A 382 -22.49 5.73 33.53
CA LEU A 382 -23.08 4.38 33.57
C LEU A 382 -22.21 3.33 32.81
N TYR A 383 -21.15 3.80 32.16
CA TYR A 383 -20.30 2.98 31.33
C TYR A 383 -18.99 2.61 32.03
N GLU A 384 -18.74 1.32 32.19
CA GLU A 384 -17.56 0.79 32.91
C GLU A 384 -16.37 0.42 32.01
N GLY A 385 -16.45 0.72 30.70
CA GLY A 385 -15.44 0.34 29.73
C GLY A 385 -14.30 1.36 29.58
N PRO A 386 -13.27 1.03 28.80
CA PRO A 386 -12.15 1.93 28.47
C PRO A 386 -12.59 3.24 27.81
N ALA A 387 -11.82 4.31 28.02
CA ALA A 387 -12.08 5.61 27.37
C ALA A 387 -12.01 5.53 25.84
N GLY A 388 -11.15 4.68 25.28
CA GLY A 388 -11.02 4.44 23.84
C GLY A 388 -12.25 3.85 23.16
N ASP A 389 -13.24 3.38 23.93
CA ASP A 389 -14.48 2.84 23.37
C ASP A 389 -15.37 3.91 22.72
N ALA A 390 -15.20 5.19 23.05
CA ALA A 390 -15.86 6.29 22.35
C ALA A 390 -15.47 6.33 20.87
N GLU A 391 -14.18 6.14 20.58
CA GLU A 391 -13.66 6.08 19.22
C GLU A 391 -14.14 4.83 18.47
N LEU A 392 -14.14 3.66 19.13
CA LEU A 392 -14.64 2.43 18.52
C LEU A 392 -16.15 2.51 18.22
N LEU A 393 -16.92 3.19 19.08
CA LEU A 393 -18.34 3.46 18.87
C LEU A 393 -18.55 4.36 17.64
N GLU A 394 -17.82 5.47 17.55
CA GLU A 394 -17.88 6.36 16.40
C GLU A 394 -17.62 5.59 15.10
N TYR A 395 -16.53 4.81 15.06
CA TYR A 395 -16.15 4.06 13.85
C TYR A 395 -17.13 2.93 13.52
N ALA A 396 -17.67 2.25 14.53
CA ALA A 396 -18.71 1.26 14.31
C ALA A 396 -20.00 1.90 13.75
N ALA A 397 -20.35 3.10 14.22
CA ALA A 397 -21.48 3.86 13.72
C ALA A 397 -21.24 4.38 12.29
N LEU A 398 -20.03 4.82 11.94
CA LEU A 398 -19.69 5.20 10.55
C LEU A 398 -19.82 4.01 9.59
N LEU A 399 -19.53 2.79 10.05
CA LEU A 399 -19.51 1.58 9.22
C LEU A 399 -20.77 0.70 9.34
N HIS A 400 -21.77 1.10 10.14
CA HIS A 400 -22.91 0.22 10.48
C HIS A 400 -23.67 -0.29 9.25
N ASP A 401 -23.76 0.53 8.21
CA ASP A 401 -24.57 0.29 7.01
C ASP A 401 -23.78 -0.08 5.75
N VAL A 402 -22.44 -0.27 5.82
CA VAL A 402 -21.63 -0.66 4.64
C VAL A 402 -22.10 -1.97 3.98
N GLY A 403 -22.86 -2.78 4.68
CA GLY A 403 -23.46 -4.01 4.17
C GLY A 403 -24.64 -3.80 3.21
N TYR A 404 -25.20 -2.60 3.09
CA TYR A 404 -26.28 -2.30 2.14
C TYR A 404 -25.89 -2.61 0.69
N LEU A 405 -24.64 -2.39 0.33
CA LEU A 405 -24.14 -2.73 -1.01
C LEU A 405 -24.33 -4.22 -1.35
N VAL A 406 -24.36 -5.10 -0.33
CA VAL A 406 -24.51 -6.55 -0.54
C VAL A 406 -25.99 -6.95 -0.52
N SER A 407 -26.76 -6.47 0.47
CA SER A 407 -28.18 -6.79 0.60
C SER A 407 -28.87 -5.84 1.58
N HIS A 408 -29.99 -5.28 1.15
CA HIS A 408 -30.81 -4.38 1.97
C HIS A 408 -31.34 -5.06 3.24
N ASP A 409 -31.91 -6.26 3.12
CA ASP A 409 -32.63 -6.91 4.23
C ASP A 409 -31.70 -7.47 5.32
N THR A 410 -30.49 -7.87 4.95
CA THR A 410 -29.53 -8.50 5.85
C THR A 410 -28.25 -7.69 6.02
N HIS A 411 -28.26 -6.39 5.64
CA HIS A 411 -27.06 -5.52 5.65
C HIS A 411 -26.28 -5.56 6.97
N ALA A 412 -26.94 -5.57 8.11
CA ALA A 412 -26.28 -5.64 9.41
C ALA A 412 -25.38 -6.88 9.59
N ARG A 413 -25.74 -8.04 8.98
CA ARG A 413 -24.87 -9.23 8.93
C ARG A 413 -23.70 -9.03 7.98
N HIS A 414 -23.97 -8.39 6.85
CA HIS A 414 -22.94 -8.08 5.87
C HIS A 414 -21.97 -7.02 6.38
N SER A 415 -22.44 -5.96 7.05
CA SER A 415 -21.59 -4.97 7.70
C SER A 415 -20.62 -5.62 8.69
N ARG A 416 -21.11 -6.53 9.55
CA ARG A 416 -20.24 -7.32 10.44
C ARG A 416 -19.16 -8.06 9.66
N TYR A 417 -19.54 -8.78 8.60
CA TYR A 417 -18.60 -9.57 7.81
C TYR A 417 -17.55 -8.68 7.15
N LEU A 418 -17.98 -7.58 6.53
CA LEU A 418 -17.12 -6.64 5.84
C LEU A 418 -16.12 -5.97 6.79
N ILE A 419 -16.59 -5.51 7.96
CA ILE A 419 -15.74 -4.88 8.99
C ILE A 419 -14.74 -5.91 9.56
N LYS A 420 -15.22 -7.12 9.91
CA LYS A 420 -14.36 -8.16 10.50
C LYS A 420 -13.21 -8.59 9.59
N ASN A 421 -13.40 -8.55 8.28
CA ASN A 421 -12.41 -8.94 7.28
C ASN A 421 -11.76 -7.74 6.59
N ALA A 422 -11.96 -6.53 7.12
CA ALA A 422 -11.35 -5.31 6.61
C ALA A 422 -9.87 -5.23 7.00
N ASP A 423 -9.06 -4.66 6.11
CA ASP A 423 -7.69 -4.26 6.41
C ASP A 423 -7.70 -2.84 7.01
N LEU A 424 -8.17 -2.74 8.27
CA LEU A 424 -8.21 -1.47 9.00
C LEU A 424 -6.85 -1.20 9.63
N GLN A 425 -6.19 -0.11 9.21
CA GLN A 425 -4.88 0.27 9.67
C GLN A 425 -4.93 0.88 11.08
N GLY A 426 -3.98 0.49 11.94
CA GLY A 426 -3.87 1.02 13.30
C GLY A 426 -4.82 0.40 14.34
N PHE A 427 -5.60 -0.63 13.96
CA PHE A 427 -6.50 -1.35 14.86
C PHE A 427 -5.96 -2.71 15.27
N GLN A 428 -6.22 -3.08 16.53
CA GLN A 428 -5.98 -4.43 17.01
C GLN A 428 -7.14 -5.37 16.58
N PRO A 429 -6.89 -6.68 16.42
CA PRO A 429 -7.91 -7.64 16.01
C PRO A 429 -9.17 -7.65 16.91
N ASP A 430 -9.02 -7.38 18.22
CA ASP A 430 -10.13 -7.33 19.16
C ASP A 430 -10.95 -6.05 19.01
N GLU A 431 -10.32 -4.92 18.70
CA GLU A 431 -11.03 -3.67 18.38
C GLU A 431 -11.90 -3.83 17.13
N ILE A 432 -11.34 -4.43 16.06
CA ILE A 432 -12.10 -4.74 14.83
C ILE A 432 -13.27 -5.67 15.13
N ALA A 433 -13.06 -6.67 15.99
CA ALA A 433 -14.12 -7.59 16.39
C ALA A 433 -15.25 -6.87 17.14
N ILE A 434 -14.91 -5.98 18.08
CA ILE A 434 -15.90 -5.17 18.82
C ILE A 434 -16.68 -4.28 17.85
N MET A 435 -16.00 -3.49 17.01
CA MET A 435 -16.67 -2.63 16.01
C MET A 435 -17.59 -3.43 15.09
N SER A 436 -17.15 -4.60 14.62
CA SER A 436 -17.95 -5.46 13.74
C SER A 436 -19.23 -5.97 14.42
N LEU A 437 -19.16 -6.30 15.71
CA LEU A 437 -20.31 -6.76 16.48
C LEU A 437 -21.22 -5.59 16.88
N VAL A 438 -20.70 -4.42 17.21
CA VAL A 438 -21.49 -3.20 17.43
C VAL A 438 -22.29 -2.87 16.17
N ALA A 439 -21.65 -2.83 15.02
CA ALA A 439 -22.30 -2.64 13.73
C ALA A 439 -23.33 -3.75 13.41
N ARG A 440 -23.08 -5.00 13.81
CA ARG A 440 -24.03 -6.10 13.62
C ARG A 440 -25.36 -5.89 14.34
N TYR A 441 -25.32 -5.25 15.51
CA TYR A 441 -26.47 -5.10 16.40
C TYR A 441 -27.03 -3.67 16.44
N HIS A 442 -26.68 -2.83 15.44
CA HIS A 442 -27.24 -1.49 15.32
C HIS A 442 -28.77 -1.49 15.10
N ARG A 443 -29.34 -2.62 14.65
CA ARG A 443 -30.77 -2.81 14.46
C ARG A 443 -31.21 -4.24 14.75
N GLY A 444 -32.52 -4.43 14.96
CA GLY A 444 -33.14 -5.73 15.21
C GLY A 444 -32.98 -6.20 16.65
N ALA A 445 -32.85 -7.51 16.87
CA ALA A 445 -32.75 -8.07 18.20
C ALA A 445 -31.36 -7.83 18.81
N PRO A 446 -31.30 -7.59 20.15
CA PRO A 446 -30.02 -7.45 20.84
C PRO A 446 -29.18 -8.73 20.78
N PRO A 447 -27.86 -8.66 21.07
CA PRO A 447 -27.02 -9.84 21.10
C PRO A 447 -27.51 -10.86 22.14
N LYS A 448 -27.48 -12.16 21.75
CA LYS A 448 -27.93 -13.29 22.60
C LYS A 448 -26.80 -14.30 22.78
N PRO A 449 -26.80 -15.07 23.89
CA PRO A 449 -25.83 -16.16 24.11
C PRO A 449 -25.83 -17.23 23.01
N SER A 450 -26.90 -17.35 22.23
CA SER A 450 -26.96 -18.25 21.05
C SER A 450 -26.28 -17.72 19.81
N HIS A 451 -25.80 -16.48 19.82
CA HIS A 451 -25.06 -15.89 18.70
C HIS A 451 -23.59 -16.21 18.84
N GLU A 452 -23.09 -17.22 18.13
CA GLU A 452 -21.75 -17.79 18.23
C GLU A 452 -20.63 -16.75 18.32
N HIS A 453 -20.58 -15.81 17.39
CA HIS A 453 -19.52 -14.79 17.35
C HIS A 453 -19.55 -13.80 18.52
N TYR A 454 -20.67 -13.66 19.20
CA TYR A 454 -20.83 -12.87 20.41
C TYR A 454 -20.53 -13.72 21.64
N ALA A 455 -21.07 -14.94 21.70
CA ALA A 455 -20.93 -15.85 22.82
C ALA A 455 -19.48 -16.27 23.10
N THR A 456 -18.63 -16.30 22.08
CA THR A 456 -17.21 -16.65 22.21
C THR A 456 -16.35 -15.52 22.79
N ARG A 457 -16.91 -14.32 23.01
CA ARG A 457 -16.19 -13.20 23.60
C ARG A 457 -16.20 -13.26 25.13
N PRO A 458 -15.13 -12.76 25.79
CA PRO A 458 -15.10 -12.61 27.25
C PRO A 458 -16.30 -11.79 27.76
N ASP A 459 -16.80 -12.10 28.97
CA ASP A 459 -17.99 -11.45 29.55
C ASP A 459 -17.89 -9.91 29.57
N GLY A 460 -16.71 -9.38 29.89
CA GLY A 460 -16.44 -7.94 29.86
C GLY A 460 -16.63 -7.32 28.46
N GLU A 461 -16.17 -8.01 27.41
CA GLU A 461 -16.35 -7.56 26.03
C GLU A 461 -17.81 -7.72 25.58
N GLN A 462 -18.49 -8.79 25.99
CA GLN A 462 -19.92 -8.96 25.72
C GLN A 462 -20.74 -7.82 26.31
N ARG A 463 -20.40 -7.36 27.52
CA ARG A 463 -21.04 -6.19 28.15
C ARG A 463 -20.79 -4.92 27.36
N ARG A 464 -19.52 -4.65 27.00
CA ARG A 464 -19.13 -3.50 26.16
C ARG A 464 -19.90 -3.49 24.83
N ILE A 465 -19.91 -4.61 24.10
CA ILE A 465 -20.62 -4.73 22.82
C ILE A 465 -22.10 -4.42 22.97
N ARG A 466 -22.76 -4.94 24.02
CA ARG A 466 -24.20 -4.66 24.26
C ARG A 466 -24.44 -3.18 24.50
N GLN A 467 -23.63 -2.54 25.35
CA GLN A 467 -23.78 -1.13 25.68
C GLN A 467 -23.56 -0.25 24.45
N LEU A 468 -22.44 -0.45 23.71
CA LEU A 468 -22.11 0.33 22.52
C LEU A 468 -23.16 0.11 21.40
N ALA A 469 -23.57 -1.14 21.15
CA ALA A 469 -24.59 -1.46 20.17
C ALA A 469 -25.94 -0.82 20.48
N SER A 470 -26.30 -0.70 21.76
CA SER A 470 -27.55 -0.03 22.17
C SER A 470 -27.54 1.46 21.85
N LEU A 471 -26.37 2.12 21.98
CA LEU A 471 -26.23 3.54 21.63
C LEU A 471 -26.35 3.75 20.11
N VAL A 472 -25.72 2.90 19.30
CA VAL A 472 -25.88 2.97 17.83
C VAL A 472 -27.31 2.65 17.43
N HIS A 473 -27.97 1.67 18.08
CA HIS A 473 -29.37 1.32 17.80
C HIS A 473 -30.33 2.50 18.06
N ILE A 474 -30.12 3.25 19.16
CA ILE A 474 -30.91 4.44 19.47
C ILE A 474 -30.61 5.53 18.42
N ALA A 475 -29.35 5.79 18.11
CA ALA A 475 -28.92 6.79 17.13
C ALA A 475 -29.51 6.51 15.74
N GLU A 476 -29.45 5.27 15.29
CA GLU A 476 -30.08 4.79 14.05
C GLU A 476 -31.59 4.99 14.06
N GLY A 477 -32.26 4.67 15.18
CA GLY A 477 -33.70 4.88 15.35
C GLY A 477 -34.12 6.34 15.22
N LEU A 478 -33.25 7.28 15.62
CA LEU A 478 -33.48 8.73 15.52
C LEU A 478 -33.31 9.28 14.10
N ASP A 479 -32.57 8.60 13.23
CA ASP A 479 -32.41 8.99 11.82
C ASP A 479 -32.87 7.90 10.84
N ARG A 480 -33.81 7.09 11.21
CA ARG A 480 -34.33 5.98 10.40
C ARG A 480 -34.85 6.40 9.01
N SER A 481 -35.23 7.64 8.86
CA SER A 481 -35.65 8.21 7.56
C SER A 481 -34.51 8.64 6.68
N HIS A 482 -33.26 8.70 7.18
CA HIS A 482 -32.06 9.22 6.55
C HIS A 482 -32.14 10.71 6.14
N PHE A 483 -33.07 11.48 6.76
CA PHE A 483 -33.26 12.91 6.48
C PHE A 483 -32.67 13.83 7.55
N GLN A 484 -31.99 13.29 8.56
CA GLN A 484 -31.39 14.03 9.69
C GLN A 484 -32.37 15.00 10.37
N ASN A 485 -33.62 14.53 10.58
CA ASN A 485 -34.70 15.35 11.16
C ASN A 485 -34.45 15.74 12.62
N VAL A 486 -33.69 14.95 13.36
CA VAL A 486 -33.25 15.26 14.72
C VAL A 486 -31.98 16.07 14.70
N THR A 487 -32.06 17.39 14.86
CA THR A 487 -30.92 18.30 14.74
C THR A 487 -30.26 18.66 16.08
N ALA A 488 -30.92 18.38 17.21
CA ALA A 488 -30.37 18.62 18.55
C ALA A 488 -30.94 17.64 19.56
N LEU A 489 -30.11 17.25 20.52
CA LEU A 489 -30.49 16.45 21.68
C LEU A 489 -30.16 17.19 22.97
N ARG A 490 -31.00 17.01 24.00
CA ARG A 490 -30.72 17.42 25.38
C ARG A 490 -30.79 16.19 26.28
N ALA A 491 -29.85 16.13 27.24
CA ALA A 491 -29.83 15.10 28.26
C ALA A 491 -29.44 15.67 29.63
#